data_2f6f8a17e318c42dc758437ea198d709
#
_entry.id   2f6f8a17e318c42dc758437ea198d709
#
_cell.length_a   1.000
_cell.length_b   1.000
_cell.length_c   1.000
_cell.angle_alpha   90.00
_cell.angle_beta   90.00
_cell.angle_gamma   90.00
#
_symmetry.space_group_name_H-M   'P 1'
#
loop_
_entity.id
_entity.type
_entity.pdbx_description
1 polymer ?
#
loop_
_entity_poly.entity_id
_entity_poly.type
_entity_poly.pdbx_seq_one_letter_code
_entity_poly.pdbx_strand_id
1 'polypeptide(L)'
;AVDNSDIKIGVSIWSSTDVLGSQCKLILDEAAKALGVQVQYVDQGHVSEKVTASVEQLAAAGCQGIIICNSSDTEMTSAIKTCDDNKVYLSQFFRIISEENSADIYQAAKDSAYYIGAVHEDEPANGEELVNILLNKGDRNIGLIGWEQGDATWLGRWEGYKAGVEKWNADHPDDHTADDGLEGTRLSRDPPPGFL
;
A
#
# COMPACT_ATOMS: atom_id res chain seq x y z
N ALA A 1 6.10 33.39 -7.68
CA ALA A 1 5.87 32.08 -7.05
C ALA A 1 4.59 32.17 -6.21
N VAL A 2 3.77 31.14 -6.23
CA VAL A 2 2.58 31.06 -5.34
C VAL A 2 3.10 30.83 -3.94
N ASP A 3 2.63 31.58 -2.96
CA ASP A 3 2.92 31.34 -1.56
C ASP A 3 1.99 30.23 -1.04
N ASN A 4 2.57 29.10 -0.67
CA ASN A 4 1.85 27.93 -0.17
C ASN A 4 2.08 27.72 1.34
N SER A 5 2.68 28.68 2.04
CA SER A 5 3.08 28.55 3.44
C SER A 5 1.90 28.28 4.40
N ASP A 6 0.69 28.66 4.01
CA ASP A 6 -0.53 28.40 4.77
C ASP A 6 -1.17 27.03 4.50
N ILE A 7 -0.63 26.26 3.52
CA ILE A 7 -1.12 24.93 3.19
C ILE A 7 -0.49 23.91 4.14
N LYS A 8 -1.33 23.14 4.82
CA LYS A 8 -0.93 22.06 5.71
C LYS A 8 -1.43 20.72 5.17
N ILE A 9 -0.51 19.79 4.98
CA ILE A 9 -0.78 18.42 4.54
C ILE A 9 -0.60 17.48 5.73
N GLY A 10 -1.61 16.68 6.01
CA GLY A 10 -1.55 15.58 6.98
C GLY A 10 -1.06 14.30 6.32
N VAL A 11 -0.27 13.51 7.03
CA VAL A 11 0.18 12.18 6.59
C VAL A 11 -0.15 11.17 7.67
N SER A 12 -1.05 10.24 7.34
CA SER A 12 -1.37 9.08 8.17
C SER A 12 -0.57 7.89 7.64
N ILE A 13 0.42 7.46 8.40
CA ILE A 13 1.38 6.42 8.02
C ILE A 13 1.50 5.37 9.13
N TRP A 14 1.82 4.13 8.77
CA TRP A 14 1.99 3.05 9.77
C TRP A 14 3.10 3.36 10.79
N SER A 15 4.22 3.89 10.34
CA SER A 15 5.34 4.33 11.15
C SER A 15 6.18 5.33 10.37
N SER A 16 6.55 6.42 11.00
CA SER A 16 7.48 7.40 10.43
C SER A 16 8.95 7.11 10.78
N THR A 17 9.21 6.01 11.53
CA THR A 17 10.52 5.70 12.11
C THR A 17 11.11 4.36 11.70
N ASP A 18 10.32 3.44 11.14
CA ASP A 18 10.87 2.21 10.56
C ASP A 18 11.61 2.48 9.25
N VAL A 19 12.24 1.46 8.67
CA VAL A 19 13.12 1.62 7.48
C VAL A 19 12.36 2.21 6.31
N LEU A 20 11.18 1.67 5.97
CA LEU A 20 10.40 2.15 4.82
C LEU A 20 9.71 3.48 5.12
N GLY A 21 9.09 3.58 6.27
CA GLY A 21 8.35 4.79 6.66
C GLY A 21 9.25 6.01 6.85
N SER A 22 10.49 5.84 7.36
CA SER A 22 11.46 6.93 7.44
C SER A 22 11.93 7.42 6.06
N GLN A 23 12.03 6.52 5.07
CA GLN A 23 12.31 6.89 3.69
C GLN A 23 11.12 7.63 3.06
N CYS A 24 9.90 7.15 3.27
CA CYS A 24 8.69 7.85 2.83
C CYS A 24 8.61 9.24 3.44
N LYS A 25 8.88 9.35 4.73
CA LYS A 25 8.90 10.65 5.43
C LYS A 25 9.94 11.59 4.82
N LEU A 26 11.14 11.12 4.54
CA LEU A 26 12.20 11.94 3.91
C LEU A 26 11.74 12.47 2.54
N ILE A 27 11.14 11.64 1.70
CA ILE A 27 10.63 12.04 0.38
C ILE A 27 9.52 13.08 0.52
N LEU A 28 8.58 12.86 1.45
CA LEU A 28 7.48 13.77 1.70
C LEU A 28 7.97 15.12 2.26
N ASP A 29 8.94 15.11 3.18
CA ASP A 29 9.54 16.33 3.74
C ASP A 29 10.25 17.15 2.65
N GLU A 30 11.01 16.52 1.76
CA GLU A 30 11.66 17.22 0.65
C GLU A 30 10.66 17.74 -0.39
N ALA A 31 9.61 16.99 -0.68
CA ALA A 31 8.53 17.45 -1.56
C ALA A 31 7.79 18.65 -0.94
N ALA A 32 7.48 18.59 0.35
CA ALA A 32 6.83 19.68 1.07
C ALA A 32 7.68 20.96 1.08
N LYS A 33 8.97 20.81 1.33
CA LYS A 33 9.93 21.92 1.26
C LYS A 33 9.99 22.52 -0.15
N ALA A 34 10.02 21.69 -1.19
CA ALA A 34 10.02 22.16 -2.57
C ALA A 34 8.74 22.91 -2.96
N LEU A 35 7.59 22.49 -2.41
CA LEU A 35 6.28 23.09 -2.64
C LEU A 35 5.97 24.26 -1.71
N GLY A 36 6.75 24.46 -0.64
CA GLY A 36 6.54 25.48 0.35
C GLY A 36 5.34 25.23 1.28
N VAL A 37 4.97 23.95 1.50
CA VAL A 37 3.83 23.55 2.34
C VAL A 37 4.30 22.98 3.69
N GLN A 38 3.42 22.99 4.69
CA GLN A 38 3.65 22.35 5.99
C GLN A 38 3.20 20.90 5.95
N VAL A 39 3.88 20.00 6.69
CA VAL A 39 3.49 18.59 6.83
C VAL A 39 3.35 18.23 8.31
N GLN A 40 2.31 17.47 8.62
CA GLN A 40 2.06 16.89 9.93
C GLN A 40 1.85 15.39 9.82
N TYR A 41 2.59 14.59 10.60
CA TYR A 41 2.52 13.13 10.60
C TYR A 41 1.71 12.61 11.77
N VAL A 42 1.00 11.49 11.55
CA VAL A 42 0.40 10.65 12.59
C VAL A 42 0.76 9.20 12.30
N ASP A 43 1.46 8.57 13.23
CA ASP A 43 1.81 7.15 13.18
C ASP A 43 0.63 6.31 13.72
N GLN A 44 0.04 5.49 12.86
CA GLN A 44 -1.17 4.70 13.17
C GLN A 44 -0.89 3.21 13.43
N GLY A 45 0.30 2.72 13.05
CA GLY A 45 0.78 1.37 13.37
C GLY A 45 -0.03 0.23 12.74
N HIS A 46 -0.74 0.47 11.63
CA HIS A 46 -1.69 -0.48 11.03
C HIS A 46 -2.80 -0.96 11.98
N VAL A 47 -3.13 -0.16 12.98
CA VAL A 47 -4.26 -0.43 13.88
C VAL A 47 -5.48 0.31 13.36
N SER A 48 -6.54 -0.41 12.98
CA SER A 48 -7.70 0.12 12.25
C SER A 48 -8.36 1.32 12.93
N GLU A 49 -8.55 1.25 14.24
CA GLU A 49 -9.10 2.36 15.03
C GLU A 49 -8.18 3.59 15.02
N LYS A 50 -6.87 3.38 15.00
CA LYS A 50 -5.90 4.48 14.90
C LYS A 50 -5.85 5.07 13.50
N VAL A 51 -6.03 4.26 12.45
CA VAL A 51 -6.13 4.75 11.07
C VAL A 51 -7.30 5.71 10.96
N THR A 52 -8.49 5.31 11.40
CA THR A 52 -9.68 6.18 11.42
C THR A 52 -9.45 7.45 12.25
N ALA A 53 -8.97 7.30 13.48
CA ALA A 53 -8.72 8.42 14.38
C ALA A 53 -7.66 9.40 13.84
N SER A 54 -6.67 8.91 13.08
CA SER A 54 -5.63 9.77 12.49
C SER A 54 -6.19 10.75 11.47
N VAL A 55 -7.15 10.33 10.66
CA VAL A 55 -7.81 11.21 9.68
C VAL A 55 -8.61 12.30 10.38
N GLU A 56 -9.39 11.94 11.40
CA GLU A 56 -10.13 12.90 12.22
C GLU A 56 -9.20 13.90 12.92
N GLN A 57 -8.09 13.41 13.49
CA GLN A 57 -7.08 14.24 14.14
C GLN A 57 -6.44 15.24 13.16
N LEU A 58 -6.06 14.78 11.96
CA LEU A 58 -5.43 15.63 10.95
C LEU A 58 -6.40 16.66 10.38
N ALA A 59 -7.66 16.29 10.15
CA ALA A 59 -8.70 17.23 9.74
C ALA A 59 -8.95 18.29 10.83
N ALA A 60 -9.06 17.88 12.10
CA ALA A 60 -9.22 18.79 13.24
C ALA A 60 -7.99 19.70 13.46
N ALA A 61 -6.79 19.24 13.09
CA ALA A 61 -5.57 20.05 13.13
C ALA A 61 -5.48 21.10 12.01
N GLY A 62 -6.49 21.18 11.13
CA GLY A 62 -6.58 22.17 10.05
C GLY A 62 -5.76 21.77 8.82
N CYS A 63 -5.49 20.49 8.59
CA CYS A 63 -4.92 20.03 7.33
C CYS A 63 -5.94 20.23 6.20
N GLN A 64 -5.51 20.79 5.08
CA GLN A 64 -6.35 20.95 3.88
C GLN A 64 -6.28 19.74 2.95
N GLY A 65 -5.27 18.90 3.11
CA GLY A 65 -5.13 17.62 2.42
C GLY A 65 -4.55 16.57 3.35
N ILE A 66 -4.95 15.31 3.14
CA ILE A 66 -4.45 14.16 3.90
C ILE A 66 -3.98 13.10 2.92
N ILE A 67 -2.78 12.57 3.16
CA ILE A 67 -2.21 11.41 2.48
C ILE A 67 -2.28 10.25 3.47
N ILE A 68 -2.93 9.14 3.08
CA ILE A 68 -3.15 8.00 3.96
C ILE A 68 -2.59 6.70 3.36
N CYS A 69 -1.92 5.90 4.18
CA CYS A 69 -1.70 4.48 3.92
C CYS A 69 -2.61 3.67 4.86
N ASN A 70 -3.76 3.27 4.36
CA ASN A 70 -4.72 2.46 5.11
C ASN A 70 -4.27 0.99 5.19
N SER A 71 -4.81 0.24 6.14
CA SER A 71 -4.54 -1.19 6.30
C SER A 71 -5.57 -2.05 5.57
N SER A 72 -6.82 -1.55 5.47
CA SER A 72 -7.93 -2.22 4.78
C SER A 72 -8.84 -1.20 4.10
N ASP A 73 -9.59 -1.65 3.09
CA ASP A 73 -10.53 -0.79 2.38
C ASP A 73 -11.65 -0.27 3.29
N THR A 74 -12.05 -1.03 4.31
CA THR A 74 -13.12 -0.65 5.24
C THR A 74 -12.83 0.65 5.99
N GLU A 75 -11.57 0.95 6.26
CA GLU A 75 -11.13 2.21 6.90
C GLU A 75 -11.40 3.42 6.02
N MET A 76 -11.37 3.22 4.70
CA MET A 76 -11.61 4.30 3.73
C MET A 76 -13.04 4.83 3.77
N THR A 77 -14.02 4.04 4.23
CA THR A 77 -15.40 4.51 4.43
C THR A 77 -15.44 5.72 5.38
N SER A 78 -14.80 5.60 6.53
CA SER A 78 -14.71 6.69 7.52
C SER A 78 -13.79 7.82 7.04
N ALA A 79 -12.67 7.49 6.39
CA ALA A 79 -11.72 8.47 5.90
C ALA A 79 -12.34 9.39 4.85
N ILE A 80 -13.02 8.82 3.84
CA ILE A 80 -13.72 9.57 2.79
C ILE A 80 -14.80 10.46 3.42
N LYS A 81 -15.64 9.87 4.28
CA LYS A 81 -16.70 10.63 4.94
C LYS A 81 -16.16 11.79 5.77
N THR A 82 -15.13 11.56 6.59
CA THR A 82 -14.51 12.60 7.41
C THR A 82 -13.95 13.72 6.54
N CYS A 83 -13.29 13.38 5.44
CA CYS A 83 -12.72 14.35 4.53
C CYS A 83 -13.78 15.16 3.77
N ASP A 84 -14.86 14.51 3.30
CA ASP A 84 -15.99 15.20 2.66
C ASP A 84 -16.68 16.17 3.63
N ASP A 85 -16.97 15.72 4.86
CA ASP A 85 -17.64 16.55 5.88
C ASP A 85 -16.80 17.79 6.26
N ASN A 86 -15.46 17.65 6.26
CA ASN A 86 -14.53 18.72 6.63
C ASN A 86 -13.95 19.48 5.42
N LYS A 87 -14.27 19.08 4.19
CA LYS A 87 -13.75 19.67 2.94
C LYS A 87 -12.21 19.57 2.85
N VAL A 88 -11.67 18.41 3.21
CA VAL A 88 -10.25 18.10 3.20
C VAL A 88 -9.97 17.15 2.04
N TYR A 89 -8.99 17.44 1.20
CA TYR A 89 -8.60 16.54 0.13
C TYR A 89 -7.94 15.28 0.69
N LEU A 90 -8.28 14.12 0.12
CA LEU A 90 -7.79 12.80 0.55
C LEU A 90 -7.13 12.08 -0.61
N SER A 91 -5.93 11.56 -0.38
CA SER A 91 -5.21 10.69 -1.31
C SER A 91 -4.66 9.47 -0.58
N GLN A 92 -4.62 8.32 -1.28
CA GLN A 92 -3.95 7.12 -0.77
C GLN A 92 -2.54 6.98 -1.36
N PHE A 93 -1.66 6.32 -0.62
CA PHE A 93 -0.38 5.85 -1.14
C PHE A 93 -0.13 4.40 -0.73
N PHE A 94 0.58 3.65 -1.57
CA PHE A 94 0.81 2.19 -1.49
C PHE A 94 -0.44 1.32 -1.56
N ARG A 95 -1.61 1.88 -1.42
CA ARG A 95 -2.89 1.15 -1.41
C ARG A 95 -3.84 1.76 -2.43
N ILE A 96 -4.76 0.92 -2.89
CA ILE A 96 -5.89 1.32 -3.74
C ILE A 96 -7.14 0.62 -3.22
N ILE A 97 -8.29 1.26 -3.33
CA ILE A 97 -9.56 0.64 -3.01
C ILE A 97 -9.90 -0.36 -4.12
N SER A 98 -10.13 -1.61 -3.75
CA SER A 98 -10.49 -2.66 -4.70
C SER A 98 -11.91 -2.45 -5.23
N GLU A 99 -12.06 -2.26 -6.54
CA GLU A 99 -13.37 -2.19 -7.17
C GLU A 99 -14.12 -3.54 -7.06
N GLU A 100 -13.40 -4.66 -7.17
CA GLU A 100 -13.98 -5.99 -7.11
C GLU A 100 -14.44 -6.39 -5.70
N ASN A 101 -13.60 -6.13 -4.69
CA ASN A 101 -13.83 -6.60 -3.33
C ASN A 101 -14.51 -5.57 -2.43
N SER A 102 -14.52 -4.29 -2.82
CA SER A 102 -15.00 -3.16 -2.03
C SER A 102 -15.80 -2.16 -2.88
N ALA A 103 -16.68 -2.67 -3.74
CA ALA A 103 -17.39 -1.90 -4.75
C ALA A 103 -18.12 -0.65 -4.20
N ASP A 104 -18.77 -0.77 -3.03
CA ASP A 104 -19.47 0.34 -2.40
C ASP A 104 -18.52 1.45 -1.96
N ILE A 105 -17.36 1.08 -1.42
CA ILE A 105 -16.34 2.03 -0.96
C ILE A 105 -15.64 2.67 -2.17
N TYR A 106 -15.37 1.88 -3.20
CA TYR A 106 -14.84 2.37 -4.47
C TYR A 106 -15.78 3.39 -5.11
N GLN A 107 -17.09 3.10 -5.12
CA GLN A 107 -18.08 4.05 -5.63
C GLN A 107 -18.15 5.32 -4.76
N ALA A 108 -18.12 5.20 -3.43
CA ALA A 108 -18.08 6.35 -2.54
C ALA A 108 -16.85 7.24 -2.79
N ALA A 109 -15.68 6.62 -3.06
CA ALA A 109 -14.47 7.36 -3.43
C ALA A 109 -14.64 8.12 -4.76
N LYS A 110 -15.28 7.51 -5.74
CA LYS A 110 -15.57 8.16 -7.04
C LYS A 110 -16.57 9.32 -6.93
N ASP A 111 -17.52 9.20 -6.04
CA ASP A 111 -18.56 10.20 -5.83
C ASP A 111 -18.09 11.37 -4.92
N SER A 112 -17.01 11.17 -4.16
CA SER A 112 -16.43 12.19 -3.29
C SER A 112 -15.81 13.33 -4.11
N ALA A 113 -16.12 14.56 -3.73
CA ALA A 113 -15.50 15.75 -4.29
C ALA A 113 -14.07 15.98 -3.75
N TYR A 114 -13.68 15.28 -2.70
CA TYR A 114 -12.43 15.48 -1.99
C TYR A 114 -11.47 14.29 -2.09
N TYR A 115 -11.91 13.11 -2.52
CA TYR A 115 -11.00 12.02 -2.82
C TYR A 115 -10.34 12.25 -4.19
N ILE A 116 -9.01 12.42 -4.21
CA ILE A 116 -8.26 12.78 -5.41
C ILE A 116 -7.47 11.62 -6.02
N GLY A 117 -7.64 10.41 -5.49
CA GLY A 117 -7.05 9.19 -6.04
C GLY A 117 -5.94 8.58 -5.19
N ALA A 118 -5.23 7.65 -5.79
CA ALA A 118 -4.18 6.87 -5.14
C ALA A 118 -2.90 6.84 -5.98
N VAL A 119 -1.76 6.72 -5.30
CA VAL A 119 -0.48 6.34 -5.90
C VAL A 119 -0.08 4.99 -5.31
N HIS A 120 -0.01 3.99 -6.16
CA HIS A 120 0.28 2.61 -5.74
C HIS A 120 1.19 1.91 -6.76
N GLU A 121 1.79 0.81 -6.35
CA GLU A 121 2.59 -0.05 -7.22
C GLU A 121 1.68 -0.99 -8.02
N ASP A 122 2.18 -1.43 -9.18
CA ASP A 122 1.65 -2.57 -9.92
C ASP A 122 2.20 -3.85 -9.27
N GLU A 123 1.46 -4.38 -8.30
CA GLU A 123 1.92 -5.50 -7.48
C GLU A 123 2.05 -6.81 -8.29
N PRO A 124 1.19 -7.12 -9.27
CA PRO A 124 1.44 -8.24 -10.17
C PRO A 124 2.74 -8.08 -10.97
N ALA A 125 2.98 -6.91 -11.55
CA ALA A 125 4.22 -6.64 -12.28
C ALA A 125 5.46 -6.75 -11.37
N ASN A 126 5.38 -6.27 -10.13
CA ASN A 126 6.45 -6.42 -9.14
C ASN A 126 6.73 -7.88 -8.82
N GLY A 127 5.69 -8.71 -8.66
CA GLY A 127 5.82 -10.15 -8.42
C GLY A 127 6.46 -10.88 -9.60
N GLU A 128 6.03 -10.57 -10.82
CA GLU A 128 6.58 -11.15 -12.05
C GLU A 128 8.05 -10.76 -12.23
N GLU A 129 8.41 -9.48 -12.05
CA GLU A 129 9.77 -9.01 -12.18
C GLU A 129 10.70 -9.68 -11.15
N LEU A 130 10.25 -9.78 -9.89
CA LEU A 130 11.05 -10.39 -8.84
C LEU A 130 11.36 -11.86 -9.13
N VAL A 131 10.36 -12.65 -9.56
CA VAL A 131 10.59 -14.05 -9.91
C VAL A 131 11.47 -14.18 -11.15
N ASN A 132 11.32 -13.31 -12.15
CA ASN A 132 12.15 -13.30 -13.34
C ASN A 132 13.64 -13.03 -13.00
N ILE A 133 13.90 -12.13 -12.05
CA ILE A 133 15.27 -11.88 -11.55
C ILE A 133 15.88 -13.17 -10.96
N LEU A 134 15.11 -13.92 -10.17
CA LEU A 134 15.58 -15.16 -9.54
C LEU A 134 15.79 -16.26 -10.58
N LEU A 135 14.84 -16.45 -11.49
CA LEU A 135 14.94 -17.43 -12.58
C LEU A 135 16.14 -17.18 -13.49
N ASN A 136 16.39 -15.93 -13.84
CA ASN A 136 17.56 -15.53 -14.64
C ASN A 136 18.90 -15.73 -13.91
N LYS A 137 18.91 -15.77 -12.58
CA LYS A 137 20.08 -16.15 -11.77
C LYS A 137 20.30 -17.66 -11.68
N GLY A 138 19.37 -18.46 -12.15
CA GLY A 138 19.43 -19.93 -12.13
C GLY A 138 18.67 -20.57 -10.95
N ASP A 139 17.95 -19.77 -10.16
CA ASP A 139 17.11 -20.31 -9.08
C ASP A 139 15.91 -21.04 -9.67
N ARG A 140 15.58 -22.24 -9.14
CA ARG A 140 14.46 -23.07 -9.61
C ARG A 140 13.51 -23.48 -8.48
N ASN A 141 13.95 -23.40 -7.24
CA ASN A 141 13.15 -23.60 -6.04
C ASN A 141 12.97 -22.27 -5.35
N ILE A 142 11.89 -21.57 -5.69
CA ILE A 142 11.65 -20.21 -5.22
C ILE A 142 10.49 -20.26 -4.23
N GLY A 143 10.73 -19.80 -3.00
CA GLY A 143 9.70 -19.63 -1.97
C GLY A 143 9.18 -18.20 -1.92
N LEU A 144 7.88 -18.06 -1.66
CA LEU A 144 7.25 -16.77 -1.43
C LEU A 144 6.88 -16.62 0.05
N ILE A 145 7.30 -15.52 0.65
CA ILE A 145 6.89 -15.12 2.01
C ILE A 145 5.98 -13.92 1.87
N GLY A 146 4.73 -14.08 2.30
CA GLY A 146 3.73 -13.01 2.31
C GLY A 146 3.50 -12.46 3.72
N TRP A 147 2.68 -11.42 3.81
CA TRP A 147 2.25 -10.82 5.07
C TRP A 147 1.05 -11.59 5.62
N GLU A 148 -0.13 -11.07 5.44
CA GLU A 148 -1.38 -11.64 5.96
C GLU A 148 -2.21 -12.22 4.82
N GLN A 149 -2.87 -13.34 5.09
CA GLN A 149 -3.73 -13.98 4.10
C GLN A 149 -4.89 -13.03 3.71
N GLY A 150 -5.06 -12.79 2.40
CA GLY A 150 -6.08 -11.88 1.88
C GLY A 150 -5.62 -10.42 1.72
N ASP A 151 -4.37 -10.09 2.12
CA ASP A 151 -3.80 -8.78 1.81
C ASP A 151 -3.67 -8.59 0.30
N ALA A 152 -4.25 -7.51 -0.22
CA ALA A 152 -4.32 -7.25 -1.66
C ALA A 152 -2.93 -7.08 -2.30
N THR A 153 -1.98 -6.46 -1.60
CA THR A 153 -0.59 -6.31 -2.04
C THR A 153 0.06 -7.68 -2.21
N TRP A 154 -0.08 -8.55 -1.20
CA TRP A 154 0.48 -9.88 -1.24
C TRP A 154 -0.17 -10.75 -2.33
N LEU A 155 -1.49 -10.70 -2.47
CA LEU A 155 -2.21 -11.44 -3.51
C LEU A 155 -1.78 -11.00 -4.92
N GLY A 156 -1.62 -9.71 -5.15
CA GLY A 156 -1.14 -9.20 -6.43
C GLY A 156 0.28 -9.69 -6.76
N ARG A 157 1.20 -9.63 -5.80
CA ARG A 157 2.56 -10.18 -5.97
C ARG A 157 2.56 -11.68 -6.22
N TRP A 158 1.68 -12.41 -5.53
CA TRP A 158 1.49 -13.84 -5.74
C TRP A 158 1.01 -14.17 -7.15
N GLU A 159 0.05 -13.42 -7.67
CA GLU A 159 -0.42 -13.58 -9.07
C GLU A 159 0.70 -13.31 -10.07
N GLY A 160 1.46 -12.25 -9.87
CA GLY A 160 2.63 -11.94 -10.71
C GLY A 160 3.70 -13.02 -10.65
N TYR A 161 3.98 -13.55 -9.46
CA TYR A 161 4.90 -14.67 -9.29
C TYR A 161 4.46 -15.89 -10.11
N LYS A 162 3.19 -16.30 -10.00
CA LYS A 162 2.65 -17.43 -10.78
C LYS A 162 2.78 -17.18 -12.28
N ALA A 163 2.37 -16.02 -12.74
CA ALA A 163 2.44 -15.65 -14.15
C ALA A 163 3.89 -15.70 -14.69
N GLY A 164 4.86 -15.20 -13.91
CA GLY A 164 6.28 -15.26 -14.27
C GLY A 164 6.82 -16.69 -14.36
N VAL A 165 6.45 -17.56 -13.41
CA VAL A 165 6.82 -18.99 -13.44
C VAL A 165 6.19 -19.71 -14.63
N GLU A 166 4.90 -19.51 -14.87
CA GLU A 166 4.20 -20.12 -16.01
C GLU A 166 4.83 -19.72 -17.34
N LYS A 167 5.11 -18.44 -17.50
CA LYS A 167 5.78 -17.90 -18.69
C LYS A 167 7.19 -18.49 -18.86
N TRP A 168 7.97 -18.54 -17.80
CA TRP A 168 9.31 -19.14 -17.84
C TRP A 168 9.25 -20.59 -18.29
N ASN A 169 8.37 -21.38 -17.70
CA ASN A 169 8.22 -22.80 -18.03
C ASN A 169 7.77 -23.01 -19.49
N ALA A 170 6.93 -22.14 -20.01
CA ALA A 170 6.51 -22.17 -21.42
C ALA A 170 7.67 -21.83 -22.37
N ASP A 171 8.51 -20.86 -22.02
CA ASP A 171 9.64 -20.42 -22.84
C ASP A 171 10.86 -21.34 -22.73
N HIS A 172 10.96 -22.13 -21.64
CA HIS A 172 12.10 -23.01 -21.33
C HIS A 172 11.66 -24.45 -21.04
N PRO A 173 11.14 -25.19 -22.02
CA PRO A 173 10.55 -26.52 -21.84
C PRO A 173 11.51 -27.57 -21.25
N ASP A 174 12.81 -27.38 -21.38
CA ASP A 174 13.84 -28.27 -20.83
C ASP A 174 14.44 -27.78 -19.48
N ASP A 175 13.97 -26.63 -18.95
CA ASP A 175 14.49 -25.98 -17.74
C ASP A 175 13.32 -25.45 -16.89
N HIS A 176 12.50 -26.35 -16.41
CA HIS A 176 11.32 -26.02 -15.61
C HIS A 176 11.66 -25.69 -14.16
N THR A 177 10.91 -24.74 -13.60
CA THR A 177 10.71 -24.67 -12.15
C THR A 177 9.80 -25.81 -11.74
N ALA A 178 9.97 -26.36 -10.54
CA ALA A 178 9.02 -27.30 -9.99
C ALA A 178 7.68 -26.56 -9.75
N ASP A 179 6.64 -26.95 -10.49
CA ASP A 179 5.27 -26.43 -10.28
C ASP A 179 4.75 -26.73 -8.87
N ASP A 180 5.30 -27.76 -8.23
CA ASP A 180 4.92 -28.27 -6.93
C ASP A 180 5.12 -27.30 -5.77
N GLY A 181 5.88 -26.21 -5.98
CA GLY A 181 6.08 -25.15 -4.97
C GLY A 181 4.85 -24.27 -4.77
N LEU A 182 3.94 -24.21 -5.74
CA LEU A 182 2.76 -23.34 -5.70
C LEU A 182 1.61 -23.93 -4.89
N GLU A 183 1.44 -25.25 -4.88
CA GLU A 183 0.42 -25.94 -4.07
C GLU A 183 0.85 -26.16 -2.61
N GLY A 184 2.16 -26.17 -2.35
CA GLY A 184 2.74 -26.50 -1.04
C GLY A 184 2.93 -25.33 -0.09
N THR A 185 2.74 -24.09 -0.52
CA THR A 185 2.94 -22.91 0.34
C THR A 185 1.75 -22.76 1.29
N ARG A 186 1.67 -23.64 2.27
CA ARG A 186 0.92 -23.36 3.49
C ARG A 186 1.61 -22.18 4.15
N LEU A 187 1.00 -21.01 4.04
CA LEU A 187 1.31 -19.92 4.93
C LEU A 187 1.08 -20.42 6.36
N SER A 188 2.15 -20.69 7.09
CA SER A 188 2.05 -20.89 8.51
C SER A 188 1.53 -19.58 9.10
N ARG A 189 0.37 -19.62 9.71
CA ARG A 189 -0.20 -18.50 10.47
C ARG A 189 0.65 -18.14 11.68
N ASP A 190 1.45 -19.08 12.13
CA ASP A 190 2.28 -18.93 13.30
C ASP A 190 3.71 -18.61 12.84
N PRO A 191 4.30 -17.50 13.28
CA PRO A 191 5.73 -17.32 13.12
C PRO A 191 6.45 -18.49 13.78
N PRO A 192 7.55 -18.98 13.19
CA PRO A 192 8.31 -20.05 13.82
C PRO A 192 8.69 -19.63 15.26
N PRO A 193 8.62 -20.55 16.23
CA PRO A 193 8.92 -20.23 17.62
C PRO A 193 10.34 -19.65 17.70
N GLY A 194 10.46 -18.38 18.10
CA GLY A 194 11.72 -17.66 18.23
C GLY A 194 11.84 -16.37 17.42
N PHE A 195 10.82 -15.98 16.65
CA PHE A 195 10.74 -14.64 16.06
C PHE A 195 9.81 -13.75 16.94
N LEU A 196 10.40 -13.08 17.88
CA LEU A 196 9.90 -11.87 18.53
C LEU A 196 10.94 -10.79 18.33
#